data_6ac5db97590be49efc321b6741e06664
#
_entry.id   6ac5db97590be49efc321b6741e06664
#
_cell.length_a   1.000
_cell.length_b   1.000
_cell.length_c   1.000
_cell.angle_alpha   90.00
_cell.angle_beta   90.00
_cell.angle_gamma   90.00
#
_symmetry.space_group_name_H-M   'P 1'
#
loop_
_entity.id
_entity.type
_entity.pdbx_description
1 polymer ?
#
loop_
_entity_poly.entity_id
_entity_poly.type
_entity_poly.pdbx_seq_one_letter_code
_entity_poly.pdbx_strand_id
1 'polypeptide(L)'
;MTGFFDTDRWNEIWQTISRNRRRSIMTALGVFWGIFMLIVLLGAGTGLGRMFRAQLGGTATNAIFIMSDRTSVPYEGMPTGRSWELDWDDLEALRKLPRIEYISAICWGNQRNMSHQDHKGEFGLMGYSPDMQQIAPQQILMGRYLNEVDELRQRKVCVIGLQVWRDLFPGGEDPTGKTIQIGSSYFTVPWEA
;
A
#
# COMPACT_ATOMS: atom_id res chain seq x y z
N MET A 1 28.84 37.06 -38.96
CA MET A 1 27.93 36.12 -38.27
C MET A 1 26.99 35.56 -39.30
N THR A 2 27.41 34.53 -40.02
CA THR A 2 26.72 33.95 -41.18
C THR A 2 25.87 32.79 -40.71
N GLY A 3 24.65 32.81 -41.14
CA GLY A 3 23.53 32.06 -40.62
C GLY A 3 23.69 30.55 -40.69
N PHE A 4 23.21 29.93 -39.61
CA PHE A 4 23.13 28.48 -39.41
C PHE A 4 22.11 27.79 -40.36
N PHE A 5 21.48 28.53 -41.28
CA PHE A 5 20.53 28.04 -42.27
C PHE A 5 21.05 28.24 -43.68
N ASP A 6 22.07 27.47 -44.01
CA ASP A 6 22.60 27.41 -45.38
C ASP A 6 21.69 26.47 -46.16
N THR A 7 20.80 27.01 -47.00
CA THR A 7 19.82 26.25 -47.81
C THR A 7 20.48 25.26 -48.76
N ASP A 8 21.73 25.55 -49.14
CA ASP A 8 22.50 24.67 -50.04
C ASP A 8 22.94 23.37 -49.30
N ARG A 9 23.30 23.48 -48.04
CA ARG A 9 23.65 22.30 -47.22
C ARG A 9 22.44 21.41 -46.94
N TRP A 10 21.28 21.98 -46.76
CA TRP A 10 20.03 21.21 -46.63
C TRP A 10 19.66 20.46 -47.89
N ASN A 11 19.84 21.06 -49.06
CA ASN A 11 19.62 20.42 -50.32
C ASN A 11 20.58 19.25 -50.58
N GLU A 12 21.86 19.40 -50.21
CA GLU A 12 22.86 18.36 -50.35
C GLU A 12 22.56 17.16 -49.41
N ILE A 13 22.20 17.44 -48.17
CA ILE A 13 21.74 16.39 -47.22
C ILE A 13 20.51 15.66 -47.76
N TRP A 14 19.53 16.40 -48.26
CA TRP A 14 18.32 15.80 -48.83
C TRP A 14 18.56 14.96 -50.08
N GLN A 15 19.45 15.37 -50.98
CA GLN A 15 19.90 14.59 -52.09
C GLN A 15 20.63 13.30 -51.67
N THR A 16 21.50 13.37 -50.68
CA THR A 16 22.22 12.21 -50.15
C THR A 16 21.29 11.19 -49.52
N ILE A 17 20.31 11.63 -48.73
CA ILE A 17 19.27 10.80 -48.15
C ILE A 17 18.38 10.15 -49.25
N SER A 18 18.00 10.93 -50.24
CA SER A 18 17.15 10.48 -51.32
C SER A 18 17.84 9.46 -52.24
N ARG A 19 19.15 9.53 -52.38
CA ARG A 19 19.92 8.60 -53.25
C ARG A 19 20.10 7.23 -52.59
N ASN A 20 20.10 7.16 -51.22
CA ASN A 20 20.26 5.91 -50.48
C ASN A 20 19.05 5.66 -49.52
N ARG A 21 17.83 5.79 -50.01
CA ARG A 21 16.58 5.73 -49.21
C ARG A 21 16.50 4.54 -48.27
N ARG A 22 16.82 3.33 -48.73
CA ARG A 22 16.76 2.11 -47.91
C ARG A 22 17.69 2.18 -46.70
N ARG A 23 18.92 2.62 -46.90
CA ARG A 23 19.92 2.73 -45.83
C ARG A 23 19.52 3.81 -44.80
N SER A 24 19.06 4.97 -45.29
CA SER A 24 18.63 6.09 -44.46
C SER A 24 17.39 5.72 -43.62
N ILE A 25 16.44 5.02 -44.24
CA ILE A 25 15.21 4.56 -43.56
C ILE A 25 15.58 3.55 -42.45
N MET A 26 16.45 2.58 -42.76
CA MET A 26 16.89 1.57 -41.77
C MET A 26 17.62 2.21 -40.58
N THR A 27 18.48 3.19 -40.84
CA THR A 27 19.17 3.92 -39.78
C THR A 27 18.20 4.76 -38.94
N ALA A 28 17.29 5.50 -39.58
CA ALA A 28 16.27 6.29 -38.91
C ALA A 28 15.36 5.42 -38.05
N LEU A 29 14.95 4.25 -38.58
CA LEU A 29 14.12 3.29 -37.85
C LEU A 29 14.85 2.74 -36.61
N GLY A 30 16.14 2.44 -36.73
CA GLY A 30 16.97 1.98 -35.60
C GLY A 30 17.07 3.02 -34.49
N VAL A 31 17.37 4.27 -34.87
CA VAL A 31 17.43 5.39 -33.90
C VAL A 31 16.05 5.64 -33.27
N PHE A 32 14.99 5.70 -34.08
CA PHE A 32 13.63 5.84 -33.60
C PHE A 32 13.27 4.75 -32.60
N TRP A 33 13.54 3.48 -32.92
CA TRP A 33 13.25 2.34 -32.06
C TRP A 33 14.03 2.41 -30.74
N GLY A 34 15.31 2.80 -30.80
CA GLY A 34 16.14 2.99 -29.60
C GLY A 34 15.59 4.04 -28.66
N ILE A 35 15.23 5.22 -29.20
CA ILE A 35 14.63 6.32 -28.41
C ILE A 35 13.25 5.91 -27.89
N PHE A 36 12.44 5.28 -28.72
CA PHE A 36 11.12 4.79 -28.32
C PHE A 36 11.20 3.82 -27.14
N MET A 37 12.07 2.82 -27.22
CA MET A 37 12.27 1.87 -26.13
C MET A 37 12.80 2.54 -24.85
N LEU A 38 13.69 3.52 -24.98
CA LEU A 38 14.19 4.29 -23.84
C LEU A 38 13.05 5.03 -23.13
N ILE A 39 12.18 5.70 -23.89
CA ILE A 39 11.03 6.42 -23.33
C ILE A 39 10.05 5.45 -22.66
N VAL A 40 9.77 4.31 -23.28
CA VAL A 40 8.90 3.27 -22.71
C VAL A 40 9.48 2.73 -21.41
N LEU A 41 10.77 2.46 -21.39
CA LEU A 41 11.44 1.91 -20.19
C LEU A 41 11.43 2.92 -19.03
N LEU A 42 11.74 4.19 -19.30
CA LEU A 42 11.68 5.27 -18.30
C LEU A 42 10.25 5.49 -17.79
N GLY A 43 9.27 5.48 -18.71
CA GLY A 43 7.84 5.58 -18.35
C GLY A 43 7.35 4.43 -17.50
N ALA A 44 7.71 3.20 -17.87
CA ALA A 44 7.38 1.99 -17.10
C ALA A 44 8.03 2.02 -15.70
N GLY A 45 9.29 2.40 -15.59
CA GLY A 45 10.01 2.50 -14.31
C GLY A 45 9.37 3.52 -13.35
N THR A 46 9.02 4.70 -13.86
CA THR A 46 8.36 5.72 -13.05
C THR A 46 6.91 5.34 -12.69
N GLY A 47 6.20 4.70 -13.62
CA GLY A 47 4.85 4.19 -13.39
C GLY A 47 4.82 3.12 -12.30
N LEU A 48 5.73 2.15 -12.38
CA LEU A 48 5.88 1.09 -11.38
C LEU A 48 6.20 1.67 -9.99
N GLY A 49 7.13 2.63 -9.92
CA GLY A 49 7.47 3.29 -8.66
C GLY A 49 6.28 4.02 -8.02
N ARG A 50 5.40 4.65 -8.83
CA ARG A 50 4.16 5.28 -8.34
C ARG A 50 3.15 4.24 -7.86
N MET A 51 3.02 3.13 -8.59
CA MET A 51 2.12 2.04 -8.22
C MET A 51 2.52 1.40 -6.89
N PHE A 52 3.82 1.14 -6.68
CA PHE A 52 4.32 0.65 -5.39
C PHE A 52 4.06 1.62 -4.24
N ARG A 53 4.30 2.92 -4.44
CA ARG A 53 4.02 3.94 -3.41
C ARG A 53 2.52 4.04 -3.09
N ALA A 54 1.66 3.94 -4.09
CA ALA A 54 0.21 3.94 -3.89
C ALA A 54 -0.25 2.68 -3.15
N GLN A 55 0.36 1.54 -3.42
CA GLN A 55 0.02 0.26 -2.78
C GLN A 55 0.55 0.16 -1.34
N LEU A 56 1.67 0.80 -1.05
CA LEU A 56 2.21 0.92 0.32
C LEU A 56 1.44 1.95 1.17
N GLY A 57 0.40 2.59 0.60
CA GLY A 57 -0.61 3.35 1.34
C GLY A 57 -0.08 4.54 2.16
N GLY A 58 1.06 5.12 1.76
CA GLY A 58 1.64 6.22 2.54
C GLY A 58 2.33 5.80 3.84
N THR A 59 2.60 4.50 4.01
CA THR A 59 3.40 3.99 5.14
C THR A 59 4.67 4.82 5.31
N ALA A 60 4.96 5.23 6.51
CA ALA A 60 6.15 5.99 6.84
C ALA A 60 7.40 5.28 6.28
N THR A 61 8.24 6.01 5.54
CA THR A 61 9.44 5.45 4.88
C THR A 61 10.48 4.91 5.87
N ASN A 62 10.35 5.26 7.13
CA ASN A 62 11.18 4.81 8.26
C ASN A 62 10.46 3.78 9.16
N ALA A 63 9.36 3.18 8.71
CA ALA A 63 8.68 2.14 9.44
C ALA A 63 9.43 0.79 9.31
N ILE A 64 9.48 0.05 10.42
CA ILE A 64 10.06 -1.29 10.50
C ILE A 64 8.95 -2.24 10.91
N PHE A 65 8.83 -3.35 10.20
CA PHE A 65 7.93 -4.44 10.57
C PHE A 65 8.74 -5.54 11.26
N ILE A 66 8.35 -5.87 12.49
CA ILE A 66 8.94 -6.96 13.26
C ILE A 66 7.93 -8.09 13.26
N MET A 67 8.34 -9.25 12.78
CA MET A 67 7.50 -10.44 12.74
C MET A 67 8.24 -11.58 13.46
N SER A 68 7.49 -12.36 14.20
CA SER A 68 8.00 -13.59 14.79
C SER A 68 8.25 -14.65 13.72
N ASP A 69 9.31 -15.42 13.88
CA ASP A 69 9.66 -16.55 13.03
C ASP A 69 10.19 -17.69 13.91
N ARG A 70 10.71 -18.71 13.31
CA ARG A 70 11.29 -19.85 14.04
C ARG A 70 12.67 -19.50 14.59
N THR A 71 12.94 -19.98 15.80
CA THR A 71 14.24 -19.79 16.42
C THR A 71 15.34 -20.50 15.64
N SER A 72 16.42 -19.79 15.32
CA SER A 72 17.60 -20.33 14.62
C SER A 72 18.71 -20.80 15.57
N VAL A 73 18.67 -20.34 16.82
CA VAL A 73 19.70 -20.63 17.84
C VAL A 73 19.02 -21.28 19.06
N PRO A 74 19.63 -22.31 19.66
CA PRO A 74 19.11 -22.87 20.89
C PRO A 74 19.31 -21.88 22.04
N TYR A 75 18.33 -21.76 22.92
CA TYR A 75 18.36 -20.86 24.05
C TYR A 75 17.79 -21.57 25.29
N GLU A 76 18.49 -21.47 26.42
CA GLU A 76 18.10 -22.05 27.74
C GLU A 76 17.62 -23.51 27.65
N GLY A 77 18.33 -24.36 26.92
CA GLY A 77 17.99 -25.79 26.76
C GLY A 77 16.84 -26.08 25.80
N MET A 78 16.28 -25.08 25.16
CA MET A 78 15.23 -25.24 24.16
C MET A 78 15.84 -25.42 22.76
N PRO A 79 15.31 -26.37 21.95
CA PRO A 79 15.84 -26.67 20.62
C PRO A 79 15.56 -25.55 19.62
N THR A 80 16.33 -25.52 18.53
CA THR A 80 16.07 -24.66 17.35
C THR A 80 14.79 -25.06 16.63
N GLY A 81 14.24 -24.15 15.84
CA GLY A 81 13.05 -24.39 15.03
C GLY A 81 11.71 -24.23 15.75
N ARG A 82 11.74 -23.73 16.99
CA ARG A 82 10.53 -23.44 17.77
C ARG A 82 9.88 -22.17 17.27
N SER A 83 8.57 -22.22 17.07
CA SER A 83 7.75 -21.03 16.84
C SER A 83 7.62 -20.22 18.14
N TRP A 84 7.73 -18.91 18.04
CA TRP A 84 7.47 -17.97 19.13
C TRP A 84 6.61 -16.83 18.58
N GLU A 85 5.91 -16.15 19.43
CA GLU A 85 5.05 -15.02 19.08
C GLU A 85 5.42 -13.84 19.95
N LEU A 86 5.30 -12.64 19.39
CA LEU A 86 5.44 -11.39 20.12
C LEU A 86 4.22 -11.21 21.02
N ASP A 87 4.44 -10.83 22.26
CA ASP A 87 3.39 -10.56 23.24
C ASP A 87 3.30 -9.07 23.64
N TRP A 88 2.41 -8.77 24.56
CA TRP A 88 2.21 -7.41 25.03
C TRP A 88 3.39 -6.87 25.84
N ASP A 89 4.14 -7.72 26.53
CA ASP A 89 5.31 -7.33 27.29
C ASP A 89 6.45 -6.92 26.35
N ASP A 90 6.59 -7.60 25.20
CA ASP A 90 7.52 -7.22 24.14
C ASP A 90 7.17 -5.85 23.56
N LEU A 91 5.87 -5.58 23.30
CA LEU A 91 5.39 -4.29 22.81
C LEU A 91 5.74 -3.17 23.80
N GLU A 92 5.48 -3.38 25.09
CA GLU A 92 5.80 -2.42 26.14
C GLU A 92 7.31 -2.20 26.30
N ALA A 93 8.13 -3.23 26.11
CA ALA A 93 9.58 -3.13 26.13
C ALA A 93 10.10 -2.29 24.96
N LEU A 94 9.54 -2.52 23.76
CA LEU A 94 9.88 -1.77 22.56
C LEU A 94 9.45 -0.29 22.67
N ARG A 95 8.28 -0.02 23.24
CA ARG A 95 7.75 1.35 23.43
C ARG A 95 8.67 2.23 24.30
N LYS A 96 9.47 1.61 25.18
CA LYS A 96 10.44 2.33 26.04
C LYS A 96 11.73 2.74 25.33
N LEU A 97 11.95 2.30 24.09
CA LEU A 97 13.15 2.65 23.36
C LEU A 97 13.10 4.11 22.86
N PRO A 98 14.15 4.92 23.11
CA PRO A 98 14.11 6.37 22.90
C PRO A 98 14.05 6.83 21.44
N ARG A 99 14.15 5.90 20.47
CA ARG A 99 14.14 6.19 19.03
C ARG A 99 12.86 5.75 18.35
N ILE A 100 11.90 5.21 19.08
CA ILE A 100 10.60 4.80 18.55
C ILE A 100 9.62 5.92 18.89
N GLU A 101 9.03 6.50 17.85
CA GLU A 101 8.04 7.56 17.96
C GLU A 101 6.62 6.97 18.08
N TYR A 102 6.32 6.01 17.22
CA TYR A 102 5.05 5.28 17.20
C TYR A 102 5.28 3.78 17.08
N ILE A 103 4.48 2.99 17.76
CA ILE A 103 4.52 1.54 17.68
C ILE A 103 3.09 0.99 17.68
N SER A 104 2.80 0.11 16.72
CA SER A 104 1.49 -0.52 16.62
C SER A 104 1.63 -2.03 16.60
N ALA A 105 0.86 -2.71 17.44
CA ALA A 105 0.66 -4.13 17.31
C ALA A 105 -0.24 -4.42 16.09
N ILE A 106 0.11 -5.45 15.32
CA ILE A 106 -0.69 -5.94 14.20
C ILE A 106 -1.11 -7.36 14.50
N CYS A 107 -2.41 -7.59 14.57
CA CYS A 107 -2.97 -8.92 14.72
C CYS A 107 -3.60 -9.33 13.38
N TRP A 108 -3.04 -10.36 12.77
CA TRP A 108 -3.55 -10.93 11.51
C TRP A 108 -4.68 -11.91 11.84
N GLY A 109 -5.89 -11.55 11.47
CA GLY A 109 -7.03 -12.44 11.55
C GLY A 109 -7.23 -13.21 10.23
N ASN A 110 -7.82 -14.41 10.33
CA ASN A 110 -8.27 -15.14 9.16
C ASN A 110 -9.48 -14.43 8.52
N GLN A 111 -9.83 -14.84 7.30
CA GLN A 111 -11.09 -14.44 6.69
C GLN A 111 -12.26 -14.81 7.60
N ARG A 112 -13.20 -13.89 7.74
CA ARG A 112 -14.38 -14.06 8.59
C ARG A 112 -15.64 -13.71 7.82
N ASN A 113 -16.68 -14.47 8.08
CA ASN A 113 -18.03 -14.10 7.64
C ASN A 113 -18.45 -12.84 8.38
N MET A 114 -18.77 -11.81 7.62
CA MET A 114 -19.31 -10.55 8.13
C MET A 114 -20.69 -10.35 7.55
N SER A 115 -21.59 -9.78 8.34
CA SER A 115 -22.94 -9.51 7.88
C SER A 115 -23.50 -8.22 8.48
N HIS A 116 -24.33 -7.56 7.68
CA HIS A 116 -25.18 -6.45 8.10
C HIS A 116 -26.57 -6.67 7.53
N GLN A 117 -27.55 -6.83 8.40
CA GLN A 117 -28.92 -7.21 8.01
C GLN A 117 -28.92 -8.49 7.12
N ASP A 118 -29.44 -8.38 5.90
CA ASP A 118 -29.54 -9.49 4.93
C ASP A 118 -28.29 -9.68 4.07
N HIS A 119 -27.33 -8.72 4.14
CA HIS A 119 -26.11 -8.75 3.34
C HIS A 119 -24.99 -9.45 4.07
N LYS A 120 -24.28 -10.35 3.37
CA LYS A 120 -23.21 -11.17 3.92
C LYS A 120 -22.03 -11.25 2.95
N GLY A 121 -20.82 -11.35 3.49
CA GLY A 121 -19.62 -11.58 2.73
C GLY A 121 -18.52 -12.15 3.61
N GLU A 122 -17.47 -12.66 2.97
CA GLU A 122 -16.27 -13.15 3.64
C GLU A 122 -15.13 -12.15 3.39
N PHE A 123 -14.59 -11.57 4.47
CA PHE A 123 -13.58 -10.52 4.39
C PHE A 123 -12.42 -10.79 5.33
N GLY A 124 -11.23 -10.29 4.96
CA GLY A 124 -10.06 -10.30 5.83
C GLY A 124 -10.26 -9.41 7.05
N LEU A 125 -9.81 -9.88 8.19
CA LEU A 125 -9.85 -9.14 9.46
C LEU A 125 -8.42 -8.86 9.92
N MET A 126 -8.17 -7.62 10.33
CA MET A 126 -6.90 -7.22 10.94
C MET A 126 -7.18 -6.38 12.17
N GLY A 127 -6.43 -6.62 13.22
CA GLY A 127 -6.43 -5.77 14.42
C GLY A 127 -5.21 -4.85 14.41
N TYR A 128 -5.43 -3.60 14.79
CA TYR A 128 -4.39 -2.59 14.91
C TYR A 128 -4.57 -1.79 16.20
N SER A 129 -3.47 -1.33 16.79
CA SER A 129 -3.55 -0.27 17.78
C SER A 129 -3.72 1.11 17.10
N PRO A 130 -4.22 2.13 17.81
CA PRO A 130 -4.51 3.47 17.26
C PRO A 130 -3.30 4.14 16.58
N ASP A 131 -2.09 3.89 17.08
CA ASP A 131 -0.83 4.42 16.54
C ASP A 131 -0.60 4.03 15.07
N MET A 132 -1.29 3.00 14.56
CA MET A 132 -1.19 2.60 13.17
C MET A 132 -1.59 3.72 12.20
N GLN A 133 -2.49 4.62 12.60
CA GLN A 133 -2.86 5.79 11.80
C GLN A 133 -1.69 6.75 11.58
N GLN A 134 -0.73 6.82 12.49
CA GLN A 134 0.47 7.65 12.36
C GLN A 134 1.53 6.96 11.50
N ILE A 135 1.63 5.62 11.61
CA ILE A 135 2.61 4.81 10.89
C ILE A 135 2.18 4.63 9.42
N ALA A 136 0.93 4.31 9.18
CA ALA A 136 0.35 4.07 7.85
C ALA A 136 -1.02 4.76 7.75
N PRO A 137 -1.03 6.09 7.51
CA PRO A 137 -2.26 6.87 7.43
C PRO A 137 -3.21 6.30 6.38
N GLN A 138 -4.44 6.01 6.79
CA GLN A 138 -5.51 5.59 5.90
C GLN A 138 -6.46 6.77 5.66
N GLN A 139 -6.89 6.92 4.41
CA GLN A 139 -7.90 7.92 4.09
C GLN A 139 -9.26 7.42 4.57
N ILE A 140 -9.83 8.10 5.57
CA ILE A 140 -11.16 7.85 6.06
C ILE A 140 -12.16 8.64 5.21
N LEU A 141 -13.13 7.95 4.63
CA LEU A 141 -14.16 8.57 3.80
C LEU A 141 -15.38 8.99 4.63
N MET A 142 -15.72 8.19 5.66
CA MET A 142 -16.84 8.42 6.56
C MET A 142 -16.48 7.96 7.97
N GLY A 143 -16.85 8.71 8.99
CA GLY A 143 -16.54 8.43 10.38
C GLY A 143 -15.08 8.74 10.75
N ARG A 144 -14.56 8.03 11.73
CA ARG A 144 -13.19 8.21 12.25
C ARG A 144 -12.41 6.90 12.32
N TYR A 145 -11.13 7.00 12.53
CA TYR A 145 -10.27 5.86 12.85
C TYR A 145 -10.42 5.44 14.32
N LEU A 146 -9.82 4.33 14.69
CA LEU A 146 -9.71 3.87 16.07
C LEU A 146 -8.94 4.88 16.90
N ASN A 147 -9.31 5.06 18.15
CA ASN A 147 -8.62 5.95 19.08
C ASN A 147 -8.25 5.23 20.39
N GLU A 148 -7.42 5.89 21.21
CA GLU A 148 -6.96 5.35 22.49
C GLU A 148 -8.10 5.00 23.45
N VAL A 149 -9.22 5.74 23.41
CA VAL A 149 -10.38 5.47 24.26
C VAL A 149 -11.06 4.16 23.87
N ASP A 150 -11.07 3.83 22.55
CA ASP A 150 -11.62 2.58 22.08
C ASP A 150 -10.77 1.40 22.56
N GLU A 151 -9.45 1.55 22.54
CA GLU A 151 -8.51 0.54 23.04
C GLU A 151 -8.60 0.39 24.56
N LEU A 152 -8.48 1.47 25.32
CA LEU A 152 -8.54 1.46 26.79
C LEU A 152 -9.86 0.89 27.33
N ARG A 153 -10.97 1.19 26.66
CA ARG A 153 -12.30 0.69 27.05
C ARG A 153 -12.68 -0.61 26.37
N GLN A 154 -11.79 -1.18 25.56
CA GLN A 154 -12.03 -2.40 24.78
C GLN A 154 -13.36 -2.36 24.01
N ARG A 155 -13.65 -1.21 23.38
CA ARG A 155 -14.87 -1.03 22.61
C ARG A 155 -14.88 -1.92 21.39
N LYS A 156 -16.00 -2.54 21.10
CA LYS A 156 -16.20 -3.31 19.87
C LYS A 156 -16.50 -2.39 18.69
N VAL A 157 -15.46 -1.76 18.17
CA VAL A 157 -15.54 -0.87 17.00
C VAL A 157 -14.72 -1.45 15.85
N CYS A 158 -15.11 -1.16 14.61
CA CYS A 158 -14.38 -1.61 13.42
C CYS A 158 -14.39 -0.54 12.33
N VAL A 159 -13.26 -0.35 11.68
CA VAL A 159 -13.15 0.44 10.45
C VAL A 159 -13.28 -0.51 9.28
N ILE A 160 -14.14 -0.20 8.32
CA ILE A 160 -14.44 -1.06 7.17
C ILE A 160 -13.81 -0.51 5.90
N GLY A 161 -13.28 -1.40 5.07
CA GLY A 161 -12.77 -1.04 3.75
C GLY A 161 -13.90 -0.73 2.76
N LEU A 162 -13.57 -0.01 1.69
CA LEU A 162 -14.52 0.39 0.65
C LEU A 162 -15.27 -0.80 0.02
N GLN A 163 -14.60 -1.95 -0.14
CA GLN A 163 -15.25 -3.14 -0.68
C GLN A 163 -16.28 -3.70 0.30
N VAL A 164 -15.94 -3.80 1.59
CA VAL A 164 -16.87 -4.25 2.66
C VAL A 164 -18.09 -3.33 2.70
N TRP A 165 -17.88 -2.01 2.59
CA TRP A 165 -18.98 -1.06 2.53
C TRP A 165 -19.91 -1.29 1.33
N ARG A 166 -19.36 -1.49 0.13
CA ARG A 166 -20.16 -1.76 -1.09
C ARG A 166 -20.96 -3.05 -0.99
N ASP A 167 -20.38 -4.08 -0.40
CA ASP A 167 -20.99 -5.41 -0.35
C ASP A 167 -22.03 -5.51 0.77
N LEU A 168 -21.80 -4.88 1.93
CA LEU A 168 -22.72 -4.92 3.07
C LEU A 168 -23.75 -3.77 3.08
N PHE A 169 -23.50 -2.68 2.32
CA PHE A 169 -24.36 -1.51 2.22
C PHE A 169 -24.63 -1.14 0.75
N PRO A 170 -25.25 -2.01 -0.06
CA PRO A 170 -25.41 -1.81 -1.50
C PRO A 170 -26.27 -0.59 -1.87
N GLY A 171 -27.08 -0.08 -0.93
CA GLY A 171 -27.83 1.17 -1.08
C GLY A 171 -26.98 2.44 -1.02
N GLY A 172 -25.65 2.33 -0.78
CA GLY A 172 -24.78 3.49 -0.61
C GLY A 172 -25.02 4.26 0.70
N GLU A 173 -25.65 3.62 1.67
CA GLU A 173 -25.95 4.22 2.97
C GLU A 173 -24.68 4.49 3.77
N ASP A 174 -24.75 5.53 4.62
CA ASP A 174 -23.70 5.83 5.60
C ASP A 174 -23.59 4.67 6.61
N PRO A 175 -22.42 4.01 6.73
CA PRO A 175 -22.22 2.91 7.66
C PRO A 175 -21.94 3.37 9.09
N THR A 176 -21.72 4.66 9.33
CA THR A 176 -21.33 5.19 10.64
C THR A 176 -22.44 4.98 11.67
N GLY A 177 -22.08 4.53 12.86
CA GLY A 177 -23.02 4.18 13.93
C GLY A 177 -23.77 2.85 13.73
N LYS A 178 -23.65 2.22 12.55
CA LYS A 178 -24.29 0.93 12.28
C LYS A 178 -23.46 -0.23 12.81
N THR A 179 -24.14 -1.34 13.06
CA THR A 179 -23.52 -2.54 13.62
C THR A 179 -23.30 -3.59 12.54
N ILE A 180 -22.12 -4.19 12.54
CA ILE A 180 -21.73 -5.30 11.67
C ILE A 180 -21.46 -6.51 12.55
N GLN A 181 -22.01 -7.65 12.19
CA GLN A 181 -21.69 -8.92 12.83
C GLN A 181 -20.43 -9.50 12.20
N ILE A 182 -19.42 -9.81 13.00
CA ILE A 182 -18.18 -10.46 12.61
C ILE A 182 -18.06 -11.78 13.38
N GLY A 183 -18.31 -12.89 12.70
CA GLY A 183 -18.44 -14.18 13.37
C GLY A 183 -19.58 -14.20 14.40
N SER A 184 -19.24 -14.37 15.68
CA SER A 184 -20.21 -14.38 16.80
C SER A 184 -20.33 -13.02 17.52
N SER A 185 -19.57 -12.01 17.11
CA SER A 185 -19.51 -10.73 17.81
C SER A 185 -20.05 -9.60 16.95
N TYR A 186 -20.58 -8.55 17.61
CA TYR A 186 -21.08 -7.35 16.95
C TYR A 186 -20.11 -6.20 17.16
N PHE A 187 -19.81 -5.47 16.08
CA PHE A 187 -18.94 -4.32 16.08
C PHE A 187 -19.67 -3.11 15.50
N THR A 188 -19.41 -1.94 16.01
CA THR A 188 -20.00 -0.69 15.52
C THR A 188 -18.98 0.06 14.68
N VAL A 189 -19.41 0.60 13.53
CA VAL A 189 -18.60 1.51 12.73
C VAL A 189 -18.55 2.86 13.43
N PRO A 190 -17.37 3.39 13.83
CA PRO A 190 -17.28 4.60 14.62
C PRO A 190 -17.72 5.83 13.81
N TRP A 191 -18.54 6.70 14.41
CA TRP A 191 -18.88 8.01 13.87
C TRP A 191 -17.88 9.08 14.34
N GLU A 192 -17.84 10.21 13.69
CA GLU A 192 -17.16 11.39 14.22
C GLU A 192 -17.78 11.80 15.58
N ALA A 193 -16.90 12.10 16.55
CA ALA A 193 -17.32 12.56 17.88
C ALA A 193 -17.24 14.09 17.93
#